data_b123cd41634dd96b34940ddc93d06206
#
_entry.id   b123cd41634dd96b34940ddc93d06206
#
_cell.length_a   1.000
_cell.length_b   1.000
_cell.length_c   1.000
_cell.angle_alpha   90.00
_cell.angle_beta   90.00
_cell.angle_gamma   90.00
#
_symmetry.space_group_name_H-M   'P 1'
#
loop_
_entity.id
_entity.type
_entity.pdbx_description
1 polymer ?
#
loop_
_entity_poly.entity_id
_entity_poly.type
_entity_poly.pdbx_seq_one_letter_code
_entity_poly.pdbx_strand_id
1 'polypeptide(L)'
;ILLNRTISMMDSIKSRIHRRVNLDNIRLRRMVYRSNFPELRFKNIIIDGANPQQQAYMKKEFHKSDNKEFTYEDLKQGYFRLLSDKMISEIIPHAIYNPEDDTYDLHLKVKLENNFAVRLGGNISTSNSNQIYLGLSYQDLNYYAKEFILDGQLGKVYNNVQFMAKIDFATAIPTSYRLIGSISTFDYFKKDKLFSRNNKPAFNQKDERFLKLQVGLPFLSSKRAEFGVGIARIEDKYFQKSVIDFGNDKFDKSRYDLFGGSISFNGSTLNSKQYPTRGYREALVAQIFVGKERFYPGEGSTTSNNKDHHSWLQLSYMKEKYHNMSEHWVLGWYL
;
A
#
# COMPACT_ATOMS: atom_id res chain seq x y z
N ILE A 1 -5.66 -2.00 47.77
CA ILE A 1 -6.87 -1.67 48.58
C ILE A 1 -8.08 -1.39 47.68
N LEU A 2 -7.95 -0.60 46.61
CA LEU A 2 -9.03 -0.30 45.65
C LEU A 2 -9.55 -1.57 44.93
N LEU A 3 -8.66 -2.44 44.47
CA LEU A 3 -9.02 -3.67 43.76
C LEU A 3 -9.89 -4.61 44.63
N ASN A 4 -9.54 -4.78 45.88
CA ASN A 4 -10.29 -5.64 46.79
C ASN A 4 -11.69 -5.09 47.13
N ARG A 5 -11.84 -3.74 47.18
CA ARG A 5 -13.16 -3.10 47.36
C ARG A 5 -14.04 -3.29 46.10
N THR A 6 -13.47 -3.19 44.91
CA THR A 6 -14.21 -3.40 43.66
C THR A 6 -14.68 -4.86 43.53
N ILE A 7 -13.84 -5.82 43.88
CA ILE A 7 -14.20 -7.25 43.86
C ILE A 7 -15.37 -7.53 44.82
N SER A 8 -15.32 -7.04 46.07
CA SER A 8 -16.40 -7.25 47.02
C SER A 8 -17.71 -6.58 46.60
N MET A 9 -17.66 -5.41 45.97
CA MET A 9 -18.85 -4.78 45.36
C MET A 9 -19.42 -5.60 44.20
N MET A 10 -18.57 -6.15 43.34
CA MET A 10 -19.01 -7.04 42.26
C MET A 10 -19.64 -8.32 42.77
N ASP A 11 -19.11 -8.91 43.82
CA ASP A 11 -19.69 -10.11 44.45
C ASP A 11 -21.01 -9.82 45.13
N SER A 12 -21.16 -8.65 45.75
CA SER A 12 -22.45 -8.19 46.31
C SER A 12 -23.49 -7.97 45.19
N ILE A 13 -23.09 -7.45 44.04
CA ILE A 13 -23.98 -7.29 42.86
C ILE A 13 -24.35 -8.68 42.31
N LYS A 14 -23.40 -9.59 42.15
CA LYS A 14 -23.62 -10.96 41.66
C LYS A 14 -24.57 -11.74 42.57
N SER A 15 -24.48 -11.58 43.90
CA SER A 15 -25.35 -12.27 44.87
C SER A 15 -26.81 -11.81 44.78
N ARG A 16 -27.08 -10.58 44.32
CA ARG A 16 -28.41 -10.03 44.09
C ARG A 16 -29.05 -10.45 42.77
N ILE A 17 -28.26 -11.02 41.83
CA ILE A 17 -28.77 -11.47 40.54
C ILE A 17 -29.40 -12.86 40.73
N HIS A 18 -30.70 -12.91 40.97
CA HIS A 18 -31.43 -14.16 41.10
C HIS A 18 -31.78 -14.83 39.77
N ARG A 19 -31.61 -14.15 38.64
CA ARG A 19 -31.91 -14.68 37.29
C ARG A 19 -30.66 -14.70 36.45
N ARG A 20 -30.09 -15.87 36.25
CA ARG A 20 -29.07 -16.07 35.20
C ARG A 20 -29.79 -16.29 33.88
N VAL A 21 -29.60 -15.36 32.95
CA VAL A 21 -30.12 -15.53 31.60
C VAL A 21 -29.18 -16.47 30.85
N ASN A 22 -29.75 -17.57 30.33
CA ASN A 22 -29.00 -18.48 29.47
C ASN A 22 -28.62 -17.74 28.18
N LEU A 23 -27.32 -17.73 27.83
CA LEU A 23 -26.78 -17.08 26.63
C LEU A 23 -27.44 -17.61 25.35
N ASP A 24 -27.82 -18.89 25.34
CA ASP A 24 -28.49 -19.51 24.18
C ASP A 24 -29.91 -18.97 24.01
N ASN A 25 -30.62 -18.71 25.10
CA ASN A 25 -31.93 -18.06 25.06
C ASN A 25 -31.85 -16.60 24.56
N ILE A 26 -30.77 -15.89 24.90
CA ILE A 26 -30.53 -14.54 24.34
C ILE A 26 -30.26 -14.62 22.84
N ARG A 27 -29.43 -15.57 22.40
CA ARG A 27 -29.13 -15.78 20.98
C ARG A 27 -30.38 -16.16 20.19
N LEU A 28 -31.19 -17.04 20.72
CA LEU A 28 -32.46 -17.48 20.12
C LEU A 28 -33.45 -16.32 19.99
N ARG A 29 -33.63 -15.53 21.07
CA ARG A 29 -34.48 -14.34 21.05
C ARG A 29 -33.98 -13.30 20.04
N ARG A 30 -32.68 -13.08 19.95
CA ARG A 30 -32.07 -12.19 18.95
C ARG A 30 -32.31 -12.70 17.54
N MET A 31 -32.23 -14.01 17.33
CA MET A 31 -32.46 -14.62 16.01
C MET A 31 -33.93 -14.46 15.60
N VAL A 32 -34.90 -14.78 16.49
CA VAL A 32 -36.33 -14.58 16.26
C VAL A 32 -36.67 -13.11 16.05
N TYR A 33 -36.08 -12.21 16.85
CA TYR A 33 -36.28 -10.78 16.69
C TYR A 33 -35.80 -10.28 15.33
N ARG A 34 -34.61 -10.75 14.90
CA ARG A 34 -34.03 -10.39 13.58
C ARG A 34 -34.83 -10.95 12.40
N SER A 35 -35.42 -12.15 12.54
CA SER A 35 -36.22 -12.74 11.45
C SER A 35 -37.55 -12.03 11.22
N ASN A 36 -38.02 -11.23 12.18
CA ASN A 36 -39.27 -10.46 12.09
C ASN A 36 -39.05 -9.05 11.48
N PHE A 37 -37.80 -8.65 11.22
CA PHE A 37 -37.56 -7.37 10.55
C PHE A 37 -37.64 -7.52 9.03
N PRO A 38 -38.23 -6.54 8.33
CA PRO A 38 -38.19 -6.49 6.89
C PRO A 38 -36.74 -6.42 6.41
N GLU A 39 -36.50 -6.93 5.21
CA GLU A 39 -35.20 -6.85 4.57
C GLU A 39 -34.77 -5.39 4.45
N LEU A 40 -33.53 -5.08 4.86
CA LEU A 40 -32.98 -3.73 4.80
C LEU A 40 -32.77 -3.34 3.33
N ARG A 41 -33.66 -2.54 2.78
CA ARG A 41 -33.55 -1.91 1.46
C ARG A 41 -33.31 -0.43 1.62
N PHE A 42 -32.32 0.08 0.93
CA PHE A 42 -31.93 1.47 0.96
C PHE A 42 -32.27 2.13 -0.37
N LYS A 43 -32.78 3.37 -0.33
CA LYS A 43 -33.18 4.12 -1.52
C LYS A 43 -32.31 5.37 -1.72
N ASN A 44 -32.20 6.18 -0.69
CA ASN A 44 -31.48 7.45 -0.77
C ASN A 44 -30.17 7.39 0.02
N ILE A 45 -29.16 8.12 -0.47
CA ILE A 45 -27.89 8.30 0.22
C ILE A 45 -27.69 9.80 0.44
N ILE A 46 -27.66 10.21 1.68
CA ILE A 46 -27.46 11.59 2.15
C ILE A 46 -26.07 11.63 2.80
N ILE A 47 -25.20 12.52 2.33
CA ILE A 47 -23.82 12.59 2.78
C ILE A 47 -23.56 13.98 3.35
N ASP A 48 -23.17 14.03 4.64
CA ASP A 48 -22.80 15.24 5.34
C ASP A 48 -21.28 15.30 5.55
N GLY A 49 -20.69 16.49 5.47
CA GLY A 49 -19.27 16.72 5.65
C GLY A 49 -18.44 16.66 4.37
N ALA A 50 -19.09 16.60 3.19
CA ALA A 50 -18.45 16.56 1.89
C ALA A 50 -19.11 17.56 0.92
N ASN A 51 -18.33 18.10 -0.03
CA ASN A 51 -18.85 18.95 -1.09
C ASN A 51 -19.64 18.14 -2.14
N PRO A 52 -20.44 18.77 -3.02
CA PRO A 52 -21.29 18.06 -3.98
C PRO A 52 -20.54 17.09 -4.90
N GLN A 53 -19.30 17.42 -5.30
CA GLN A 53 -18.48 16.56 -6.17
C GLN A 53 -17.99 15.31 -5.42
N GLN A 54 -17.57 15.50 -4.17
CA GLN A 54 -17.18 14.41 -3.27
C GLN A 54 -18.36 13.49 -2.95
N GLN A 55 -19.54 14.07 -2.71
CA GLN A 55 -20.77 13.31 -2.51
C GLN A 55 -21.09 12.46 -3.75
N ALA A 56 -20.94 13.02 -4.96
CA ALA A 56 -21.18 12.30 -6.21
C ALA A 56 -20.20 11.11 -6.36
N TYR A 57 -18.93 11.29 -6.02
CA TYR A 57 -17.95 10.20 -5.98
C TYR A 57 -18.36 9.10 -4.98
N MET A 58 -18.64 9.48 -3.73
CA MET A 58 -19.01 8.54 -2.69
C MET A 58 -20.30 7.77 -3.01
N LYS A 59 -21.31 8.42 -3.59
CA LYS A 59 -22.56 7.77 -4.00
C LYS A 59 -22.32 6.67 -5.03
N LYS A 60 -21.40 6.86 -5.98
CA LYS A 60 -21.04 5.85 -6.99
C LYS A 60 -20.47 4.57 -6.40
N GLU A 61 -19.88 4.64 -5.20
CA GLU A 61 -19.34 3.44 -4.53
C GLU A 61 -20.43 2.49 -4.02
N PHE A 62 -21.66 2.97 -3.84
CA PHE A 62 -22.81 2.16 -3.42
C PHE A 62 -23.64 1.67 -4.60
N HIS A 63 -23.75 2.46 -5.67
CA HIS A 63 -24.58 2.14 -6.82
C HIS A 63 -23.77 1.38 -7.88
N LYS A 64 -23.96 0.05 -7.94
CA LYS A 64 -23.40 -0.81 -8.98
C LYS A 64 -24.31 -0.95 -10.21
N SER A 65 -25.59 -0.58 -10.10
CA SER A 65 -26.56 -0.66 -11.18
C SER A 65 -27.49 0.54 -11.16
N ASP A 66 -28.20 0.78 -12.26
CA ASP A 66 -29.23 1.84 -12.36
C ASP A 66 -30.45 1.61 -11.45
N ASN A 67 -30.45 0.56 -10.64
CA ASN A 67 -31.47 0.31 -9.64
C ASN A 67 -31.43 1.39 -8.55
N LYS A 68 -32.58 1.99 -8.33
CA LYS A 68 -32.77 3.03 -7.32
C LYS A 68 -32.66 2.52 -5.88
N GLU A 69 -32.76 1.22 -5.69
CA GLU A 69 -32.66 0.57 -4.38
C GLU A 69 -31.43 -0.32 -4.30
N PHE A 70 -30.78 -0.40 -3.15
CA PHE A 70 -29.64 -1.24 -2.87
C PHE A 70 -29.81 -1.98 -1.55
N THR A 71 -29.18 -3.17 -1.47
CA THR A 71 -29.29 -4.10 -0.34
C THR A 71 -28.31 -3.76 0.76
N TYR A 72 -28.43 -4.43 1.91
CA TYR A 72 -27.45 -4.35 2.99
C TYR A 72 -26.05 -4.82 2.55
N GLU A 73 -25.94 -5.82 1.67
CA GLU A 73 -24.65 -6.27 1.17
C GLU A 73 -23.99 -5.24 0.24
N ASP A 74 -24.78 -4.54 -0.59
CA ASP A 74 -24.27 -3.43 -1.40
C ASP A 74 -23.79 -2.27 -0.52
N LEU A 75 -24.57 -1.93 0.52
CA LEU A 75 -24.18 -0.97 1.54
C LEU A 75 -22.84 -1.33 2.17
N LYS A 76 -22.71 -2.56 2.62
CA LYS A 76 -21.49 -3.05 3.29
C LYS A 76 -20.28 -2.98 2.36
N GLN A 77 -20.44 -3.38 1.10
CA GLN A 77 -19.37 -3.30 0.11
C GLN A 77 -18.97 -1.85 -0.19
N GLY A 78 -19.94 -0.96 -0.40
CA GLY A 78 -19.71 0.47 -0.60
C GLY A 78 -19.03 1.13 0.60
N TYR A 79 -19.50 0.82 1.80
CA TYR A 79 -18.93 1.32 3.05
C TYR A 79 -17.46 0.91 3.21
N PHE A 80 -17.13 -0.37 2.99
CA PHE A 80 -15.74 -0.82 3.11
C PHE A 80 -14.83 -0.27 2.00
N ARG A 81 -15.37 -0.03 0.79
CA ARG A 81 -14.60 0.65 -0.27
C ARG A 81 -14.27 2.08 0.12
N LEU A 82 -15.25 2.84 0.62
CA LEU A 82 -15.02 4.20 1.11
C LEU A 82 -14.06 4.23 2.30
N LEU A 83 -14.21 3.30 3.26
CA LEU A 83 -13.33 3.22 4.42
C LEU A 83 -11.88 2.86 4.04
N SER A 84 -11.67 2.22 2.90
CA SER A 84 -10.33 1.94 2.38
C SER A 84 -9.69 3.11 1.63
N ASP A 85 -10.45 4.16 1.35
CA ASP A 85 -9.94 5.39 0.76
C ASP A 85 -9.18 6.21 1.80
N LYS A 86 -7.94 6.55 1.50
CA LYS A 86 -7.06 7.30 2.41
C LYS A 86 -7.54 8.72 2.72
N MET A 87 -8.38 9.28 1.83
CA MET A 87 -8.92 10.63 1.99
C MET A 87 -10.08 10.70 2.99
N ILE A 88 -10.59 9.57 3.41
CA ILE A 88 -11.71 9.49 4.35
C ILE A 88 -11.17 8.98 5.69
N SER A 89 -11.18 9.86 6.71
CA SER A 89 -10.71 9.49 8.04
C SER A 89 -11.78 8.80 8.87
N GLU A 90 -13.05 9.17 8.67
CA GLU A 90 -14.16 8.62 9.44
C GLU A 90 -15.44 8.62 8.61
N ILE A 91 -16.22 7.54 8.75
CA ILE A 91 -17.57 7.43 8.20
C ILE A 91 -18.48 6.88 9.29
N ILE A 92 -19.51 7.64 9.63
CA ILE A 92 -20.54 7.23 10.60
C ILE A 92 -21.84 7.02 9.83
N PRO A 93 -22.28 5.76 9.60
CA PRO A 93 -23.52 5.47 8.91
C PRO A 93 -24.70 5.47 9.88
N HIS A 94 -25.82 6.06 9.44
CA HIS A 94 -27.14 5.99 10.09
C HIS A 94 -28.18 5.60 9.07
N ALA A 95 -29.01 4.61 9.40
CA ALA A 95 -30.18 4.23 8.60
C ALA A 95 -31.43 4.85 9.22
N ILE A 96 -32.17 5.61 8.45
CA ILE A 96 -33.42 6.23 8.87
C ILE A 96 -34.55 5.60 8.05
N TYR A 97 -35.53 5.00 8.74
CA TYR A 97 -36.66 4.36 8.09
C TYR A 97 -37.60 5.42 7.50
N ASN A 98 -37.95 5.22 6.23
CA ASN A 98 -38.94 6.03 5.52
C ASN A 98 -40.24 5.21 5.37
N PRO A 99 -41.32 5.56 6.12
CA PRO A 99 -42.57 4.81 6.10
C PRO A 99 -43.36 4.98 4.78
N GLU A 100 -43.08 5.99 3.97
CA GLU A 100 -43.76 6.22 2.72
C GLU A 100 -43.41 5.21 1.64
N ASP A 101 -42.14 4.80 1.61
CA ASP A 101 -41.57 3.90 0.60
C ASP A 101 -41.26 2.50 1.14
N ASP A 102 -41.45 2.25 2.45
CA ASP A 102 -41.03 1.01 3.15
C ASP A 102 -39.52 0.70 2.94
N THR A 103 -38.71 1.74 2.87
CA THR A 103 -37.26 1.68 2.65
C THR A 103 -36.51 2.46 3.73
N TYR A 104 -35.18 2.41 3.67
CA TYR A 104 -34.31 3.20 4.55
C TYR A 104 -33.54 4.23 3.74
N ASP A 105 -33.39 5.42 4.31
CA ASP A 105 -32.45 6.43 3.85
C ASP A 105 -31.12 6.26 4.59
N LEU A 106 -30.02 6.16 3.82
CA LEU A 106 -28.68 6.04 4.37
C LEU A 106 -28.07 7.43 4.57
N HIS A 107 -27.90 7.84 5.80
CA HIS A 107 -27.17 9.04 6.17
C HIS A 107 -25.74 8.69 6.52
N LEU A 108 -24.77 9.30 5.83
CA LEU A 108 -23.35 9.15 6.07
C LEU A 108 -22.77 10.47 6.56
N LYS A 109 -22.30 10.50 7.79
CA LYS A 109 -21.48 11.61 8.28
C LYS A 109 -20.02 11.28 8.02
N VAL A 110 -19.38 12.08 7.14
CA VAL A 110 -18.02 11.83 6.65
C VAL A 110 -17.08 12.90 7.15
N LYS A 111 -15.90 12.49 7.57
CA LYS A 111 -14.77 13.37 7.86
C LYS A 111 -13.65 13.07 6.90
N LEU A 112 -13.23 14.09 6.16
CA LEU A 112 -12.14 13.99 5.19
C LEU A 112 -10.80 14.35 5.82
N GLU A 113 -9.73 13.74 5.33
CA GLU A 113 -8.36 14.09 5.67
C GLU A 113 -7.91 15.37 4.95
N ASN A 114 -6.82 15.96 5.43
CA ASN A 114 -6.23 17.11 4.78
C ASN A 114 -5.68 16.75 3.40
N ASN A 115 -5.89 17.63 2.44
CA ASN A 115 -5.43 17.42 1.08
C ASN A 115 -3.91 17.39 0.94
N PHE A 116 -3.19 18.04 1.84
CA PHE A 116 -1.74 18.16 1.79
C PHE A 116 -1.09 17.63 3.06
N ALA A 117 -0.06 16.81 2.91
CA ALA A 117 0.75 16.33 4.01
C ALA A 117 2.24 16.41 3.69
N VAL A 118 3.03 16.81 4.68
CA VAL A 118 4.49 16.83 4.65
C VAL A 118 5.01 15.76 5.60
N ARG A 119 5.95 14.95 5.13
CA ARG A 119 6.63 13.94 5.92
C ARG A 119 8.11 14.29 6.01
N LEU A 120 8.63 14.36 7.20
CA LEU A 120 10.05 14.58 7.47
C LEU A 120 10.58 13.37 8.24
N GLY A 121 11.76 12.94 7.90
CA GLY A 121 12.41 11.81 8.56
C GLY A 121 13.90 11.77 8.28
N GLY A 122 14.58 10.84 8.90
CA GLY A 122 16.00 10.64 8.68
C GLY A 122 16.66 9.91 9.84
N ASN A 123 17.93 9.62 9.66
CA ASN A 123 18.81 9.10 10.69
C ASN A 123 20.14 9.84 10.65
N ILE A 124 20.69 10.10 11.83
CA ILE A 124 22.03 10.63 12.02
C ILE A 124 22.83 9.57 12.79
N SER A 125 23.95 9.19 12.22
CA SER A 125 24.81 8.15 12.77
C SER A 125 26.28 8.55 12.61
N THR A 126 27.15 8.01 13.41
CA THR A 126 28.62 8.11 13.25
C THR A 126 29.11 7.32 12.04
N SER A 127 28.28 6.45 11.45
CA SER A 127 28.56 5.71 10.23
C SER A 127 28.26 6.54 8.97
N ASN A 128 28.61 6.00 7.79
CA ASN A 128 28.33 6.65 6.50
C ASN A 128 26.84 6.55 6.07
N SER A 129 25.95 6.01 6.91
CA SER A 129 24.54 5.77 6.59
C SER A 129 23.60 6.91 6.98
N ASN A 130 24.10 8.13 7.11
CA ASN A 130 23.28 9.30 7.38
C ASN A 130 22.36 9.59 6.20
N GLN A 131 21.08 9.82 6.50
CA GLN A 131 20.06 10.07 5.49
C GLN A 131 19.03 11.08 5.99
N ILE A 132 18.54 11.91 5.10
CA ILE A 132 17.42 12.81 5.31
C ILE A 132 16.32 12.44 4.31
N TYR A 133 15.10 12.40 4.77
CA TYR A 133 13.91 12.12 3.97
C TYR A 133 12.95 13.30 4.04
N LEU A 134 12.44 13.69 2.88
CA LEU A 134 11.35 14.66 2.72
C LEU A 134 10.30 14.05 1.79
N GLY A 135 9.07 13.96 2.28
CA GLY A 135 7.93 13.51 1.48
C GLY A 135 6.85 14.58 1.44
N LEU A 136 6.34 14.84 0.25
CA LEU A 136 5.20 15.71 0.01
C LEU A 136 4.09 14.87 -0.60
N SER A 137 2.88 14.98 -0.08
CA SER A 137 1.70 14.35 -0.68
C SER A 137 0.57 15.33 -0.79
N TYR A 138 -0.08 15.30 -1.94
CA TYR A 138 -1.31 16.02 -2.22
C TYR A 138 -2.38 15.02 -2.65
N GLN A 139 -3.55 15.11 -2.02
CA GLN A 139 -4.69 14.25 -2.29
C GLN A 139 -5.90 15.12 -2.57
N ASP A 140 -6.70 14.75 -3.56
CA ASP A 140 -7.91 15.47 -3.93
C ASP A 140 -9.00 14.47 -4.26
N LEU A 141 -10.12 14.60 -3.57
CA LEU A 141 -11.31 13.80 -3.77
C LEU A 141 -12.39 14.70 -4.38
N ASN A 142 -12.64 14.49 -5.66
CA ASN A 142 -13.72 15.15 -6.39
C ASN A 142 -14.51 14.09 -7.16
N TYR A 143 -14.70 14.25 -8.48
CA TYR A 143 -15.29 13.18 -9.31
C TYR A 143 -14.44 11.92 -9.41
N TYR A 144 -13.14 12.04 -9.10
CA TYR A 144 -12.13 10.99 -9.04
C TYR A 144 -11.27 11.23 -7.81
N ALA A 145 -10.75 10.15 -7.20
CA ALA A 145 -9.71 10.30 -6.19
C ALA A 145 -8.35 10.45 -6.87
N LYS A 146 -7.64 11.54 -6.58
CA LYS A 146 -6.30 11.84 -7.10
C LYS A 146 -5.31 11.85 -5.96
N GLU A 147 -4.13 11.27 -6.18
CA GLU A 147 -3.02 11.27 -5.23
C GLU A 147 -1.72 11.60 -5.96
N PHE A 148 -1.01 12.61 -5.49
CA PHE A 148 0.33 12.96 -5.96
C PHE A 148 1.29 12.84 -4.78
N ILE A 149 2.38 12.11 -4.98
CA ILE A 149 3.43 11.94 -3.97
C ILE A 149 4.76 12.31 -4.61
N LEU A 150 5.54 13.11 -3.91
CA LEU A 150 6.92 13.39 -4.22
C LEU A 150 7.76 13.07 -2.99
N ASP A 151 8.63 12.07 -3.12
CA ASP A 151 9.52 11.62 -2.07
C ASP A 151 10.97 11.91 -2.46
N GLY A 152 11.71 12.52 -1.57
CA GLY A 152 13.14 12.77 -1.68
C GLY A 152 13.90 12.12 -0.53
N GLN A 153 14.96 11.41 -0.83
CA GLN A 153 15.88 10.84 0.14
C GLN A 153 17.31 11.23 -0.24
N LEU A 154 17.99 11.91 0.67
CA LEU A 154 19.35 12.37 0.49
C LEU A 154 20.25 11.76 1.55
N GLY A 155 21.30 11.12 1.13
CA GLY A 155 22.28 10.50 1.99
C GLY A 155 23.66 10.41 1.35
N LYS A 156 24.63 10.03 2.10
CA LYS A 156 25.98 9.89 1.58
C LYS A 156 26.14 8.70 0.60
N VAL A 157 25.39 7.63 0.83
CA VAL A 157 25.48 6.39 0.07
C VAL A 157 24.33 6.26 -0.92
N TYR A 158 23.16 6.74 -0.56
CA TYR A 158 21.95 6.59 -1.37
C TYR A 158 21.19 7.90 -1.48
N ASN A 159 20.92 8.30 -2.70
CA ASN A 159 20.09 9.44 -3.03
C ASN A 159 18.96 8.97 -3.94
N ASN A 160 17.74 9.44 -3.67
CA ASN A 160 16.57 9.08 -4.46
C ASN A 160 15.59 10.23 -4.51
N VAL A 161 15.00 10.44 -5.68
CA VAL A 161 13.80 11.24 -5.86
C VAL A 161 12.80 10.40 -6.62
N GLN A 162 11.61 10.25 -6.03
CA GLN A 162 10.52 9.50 -6.63
C GLN A 162 9.26 10.34 -6.66
N PHE A 163 8.56 10.31 -7.79
CA PHE A 163 7.21 10.85 -7.85
C PHE A 163 6.21 9.75 -8.19
N MET A 164 5.00 9.90 -7.71
CA MET A 164 3.85 9.07 -8.04
C MET A 164 2.63 9.94 -8.26
N ALA A 165 1.94 9.72 -9.37
CA ALA A 165 0.62 10.26 -9.65
C ALA A 165 -0.35 9.09 -9.79
N LYS A 166 -1.45 9.12 -9.04
CA LYS A 166 -2.49 8.10 -9.05
C LYS A 166 -3.85 8.73 -9.23
N ILE A 167 -4.71 8.11 -10.05
CA ILE A 167 -6.10 8.48 -10.23
C ILE A 167 -6.94 7.23 -10.09
N ASP A 168 -7.92 7.27 -9.19
CA ASP A 168 -8.89 6.20 -8.97
C ASP A 168 -10.25 6.63 -9.53
N PHE A 169 -10.85 5.79 -10.36
CA PHE A 169 -12.16 5.99 -10.94
C PHE A 169 -13.19 5.10 -10.26
N ALA A 170 -14.21 5.71 -9.67
CA ALA A 170 -15.38 5.02 -9.13
C ALA A 170 -16.34 4.70 -10.28
N THR A 171 -16.01 3.68 -11.07
CA THR A 171 -16.84 3.14 -12.15
C THR A 171 -17.42 1.78 -11.76
N ALA A 172 -18.27 1.20 -12.61
CA ALA A 172 -18.83 -0.14 -12.38
C ALA A 172 -17.72 -1.17 -12.08
N ILE A 173 -16.57 -1.05 -12.77
CA ILE A 173 -15.33 -1.76 -12.43
C ILE A 173 -14.33 -0.71 -11.95
N PRO A 174 -14.12 -0.56 -10.62
CA PRO A 174 -13.19 0.43 -10.08
C PRO A 174 -11.79 0.27 -10.69
N THR A 175 -11.32 1.29 -11.37
CA THR A 175 -10.05 1.25 -12.08
C THR A 175 -9.12 2.31 -11.54
N SER A 176 -7.84 1.97 -11.37
CA SER A 176 -6.81 2.92 -10.95
C SER A 176 -5.70 3.02 -11.99
N TYR A 177 -5.27 4.22 -12.27
CA TYR A 177 -4.09 4.51 -13.07
C TYR A 177 -3.02 5.08 -12.18
N ARG A 178 -1.79 4.61 -12.35
CA ARG A 178 -0.64 5.05 -11.55
C ARG A 178 0.56 5.28 -12.44
N LEU A 179 1.12 6.47 -12.40
CA LEU A 179 2.39 6.82 -13.02
C LEU A 179 3.44 6.96 -11.93
N ILE A 180 4.55 6.25 -12.06
CA ILE A 180 5.66 6.27 -11.10
C ILE A 180 6.94 6.59 -11.86
N GLY A 181 7.67 7.58 -11.38
CA GLY A 181 9.01 7.87 -11.87
C GLY A 181 10.00 7.96 -10.71
N SER A 182 11.21 7.48 -10.93
CA SER A 182 12.28 7.53 -9.93
C SER A 182 13.62 7.78 -10.57
N ILE A 183 14.43 8.54 -9.86
CA ILE A 183 15.86 8.74 -10.13
C ILE A 183 16.59 8.43 -8.85
N SER A 184 17.51 7.48 -8.88
CA SER A 184 18.30 7.11 -7.71
C SER A 184 19.77 6.94 -8.07
N THR A 185 20.63 7.28 -7.14
CA THR A 185 22.07 7.07 -7.20
C THR A 185 22.50 6.35 -5.93
N PHE A 186 23.21 5.28 -6.11
CA PHE A 186 23.84 4.52 -5.05
C PHE A 186 25.35 4.56 -5.21
N ASP A 187 26.04 5.14 -4.22
CA ASP A 187 27.49 5.26 -4.19
C ASP A 187 28.07 4.32 -3.14
N TYR A 188 28.67 3.23 -3.58
CA TYR A 188 29.36 2.33 -2.69
C TYR A 188 30.83 2.64 -2.64
N PHE A 189 31.27 3.27 -1.55
CA PHE A 189 32.66 3.46 -1.20
C PHE A 189 33.03 2.55 -0.05
N LYS A 190 33.78 1.52 -0.31
CA LYS A 190 34.40 0.73 0.76
C LYS A 190 35.52 1.56 1.39
N LYS A 191 35.13 2.46 2.29
CA LYS A 191 36.10 3.05 3.20
C LYS A 191 36.57 1.98 4.17
N ASP A 192 37.84 1.66 4.08
CA ASP A 192 38.46 0.81 5.07
C ASP A 192 38.35 1.38 6.47
N LYS A 193 38.24 0.45 7.36
CA LYS A 193 38.08 0.60 8.80
C LYS A 193 39.04 1.62 9.39
N LEU A 194 38.65 2.23 10.49
CA LEU A 194 39.33 3.25 11.29
C LEU A 194 40.83 2.95 11.61
N PHE A 195 41.34 1.74 11.32
CA PHE A 195 42.68 1.28 11.69
C PHE A 195 43.50 0.62 10.57
N SER A 196 43.04 0.72 9.28
CA SER A 196 43.77 0.13 8.17
C SER A 196 44.39 1.23 7.28
N ARG A 197 45.73 1.11 7.07
CA ARG A 197 46.49 2.02 6.20
C ARG A 197 46.34 1.74 4.69
N ASN A 198 45.66 0.66 4.31
CA ASN A 198 45.45 0.29 2.90
C ASN A 198 44.15 0.87 2.39
N ASN A 199 44.18 2.10 2.01
CA ASN A 199 43.06 2.82 1.39
C ASN A 199 42.92 2.44 -0.09
N LYS A 200 42.34 1.28 -0.37
CA LYS A 200 41.83 0.96 -1.73
C LYS A 200 40.31 0.92 -1.67
N PRO A 201 39.62 2.06 -1.88
CA PRO A 201 38.19 2.04 -1.91
C PRO A 201 37.71 1.25 -3.11
N ALA A 202 36.83 0.26 -2.91
CA ALA A 202 36.05 -0.26 -4.01
C ALA A 202 35.09 0.86 -4.43
N PHE A 203 35.19 1.29 -5.67
CA PHE A 203 34.29 2.24 -6.27
C PHE A 203 33.25 1.45 -7.05
N ASN A 204 31.99 1.61 -6.66
CA ASN A 204 30.84 1.15 -7.45
C ASN A 204 29.76 2.21 -7.29
N GLN A 205 29.39 2.85 -8.37
CA GLN A 205 28.30 3.79 -8.43
C GLN A 205 27.23 3.25 -9.35
N LYS A 206 25.99 3.20 -8.88
CA LYS A 206 24.84 2.77 -9.64
C LYS A 206 23.82 3.89 -9.74
N ASP A 207 23.56 4.32 -10.97
CA ASP A 207 22.53 5.30 -11.29
C ASP A 207 21.33 4.59 -11.91
N GLU A 208 20.14 4.74 -11.35
CA GLU A 208 18.91 4.16 -11.87
C GLU A 208 17.88 5.24 -12.16
N ARG A 209 17.21 5.14 -13.29
CA ARG A 209 16.13 6.02 -13.69
C ARG A 209 15.04 5.18 -14.32
N PHE A 210 13.81 5.31 -13.86
CA PHE A 210 12.70 4.62 -14.51
C PHE A 210 11.42 5.45 -14.51
N LEU A 211 10.58 5.12 -15.49
CA LEU A 211 9.20 5.60 -15.58
C LEU A 211 8.30 4.40 -15.82
N LYS A 212 7.26 4.22 -14.99
CA LYS A 212 6.34 3.10 -15.04
C LYS A 212 4.89 3.58 -15.01
N LEU A 213 4.09 3.10 -15.95
CA LEU A 213 2.64 3.25 -15.95
C LEU A 213 2.01 1.93 -15.51
N GLN A 214 1.05 2.01 -14.60
CA GLN A 214 0.31 0.85 -14.09
C GLN A 214 -1.20 1.10 -14.14
N VAL A 215 -1.94 0.05 -14.48
CA VAL A 215 -3.40 0.01 -14.41
C VAL A 215 -3.78 -1.09 -13.43
N GLY A 216 -4.58 -0.73 -12.43
CA GLY A 216 -5.05 -1.65 -11.40
C GLY A 216 -6.56 -1.85 -11.47
N LEU A 217 -6.98 -3.11 -11.38
CA LEU A 217 -8.39 -3.54 -11.43
C LEU A 217 -8.67 -4.46 -10.23
N PRO A 218 -9.88 -4.44 -9.66
CA PRO A 218 -10.28 -5.44 -8.69
C PRO A 218 -10.32 -6.82 -9.36
N PHE A 219 -9.81 -7.80 -8.65
CA PHE A 219 -9.81 -9.21 -9.06
C PHE A 219 -10.25 -10.06 -7.87
N LEU A 220 -11.42 -10.66 -7.96
CA LEU A 220 -12.09 -11.27 -6.82
C LEU A 220 -12.39 -10.26 -5.68
N SER A 221 -13.06 -10.70 -4.62
CA SER A 221 -13.50 -9.82 -3.52
C SER A 221 -12.36 -9.23 -2.67
N SER A 222 -11.20 -9.90 -2.65
CA SER A 222 -10.07 -9.53 -1.78
C SER A 222 -8.75 -9.35 -2.52
N LYS A 223 -8.76 -9.41 -3.87
CA LYS A 223 -7.56 -9.36 -4.69
C LYS A 223 -7.62 -8.23 -5.71
N ARG A 224 -6.45 -7.79 -6.14
CA ARG A 224 -6.26 -6.79 -7.17
C ARG A 224 -5.30 -7.31 -8.24
N ALA A 225 -5.67 -7.13 -9.50
CA ALA A 225 -4.78 -7.32 -10.64
C ALA A 225 -4.17 -5.98 -11.04
N GLU A 226 -2.87 -5.94 -11.33
CA GLU A 226 -2.20 -4.76 -11.83
C GLU A 226 -1.39 -5.12 -13.08
N PHE A 227 -1.53 -4.29 -14.10
CA PHE A 227 -0.78 -4.38 -15.35
C PHE A 227 0.12 -3.17 -15.44
N GLY A 228 1.37 -3.37 -15.80
CA GLY A 228 2.33 -2.28 -15.86
C GLY A 228 3.24 -2.38 -17.09
N VAL A 229 3.59 -1.21 -17.63
CA VAL A 229 4.65 -1.06 -18.64
C VAL A 229 5.61 0.02 -18.17
N GLY A 230 6.86 -0.09 -18.53
CA GLY A 230 7.84 0.89 -18.09
C GLY A 230 9.11 0.87 -18.90
N ILE A 231 9.85 1.96 -18.76
CA ILE A 231 11.19 2.13 -19.30
C ILE A 231 12.14 2.40 -18.16
N ALA A 232 13.36 1.89 -18.27
CA ALA A 232 14.40 2.14 -17.30
C ALA A 232 15.76 2.32 -17.98
N ARG A 233 16.60 3.11 -17.33
CA ARG A 233 18.01 3.22 -17.62
C ARG A 233 18.79 2.99 -16.34
N ILE A 234 19.74 2.05 -16.40
CA ILE A 234 20.66 1.72 -15.32
C ILE A 234 22.06 1.96 -15.83
N GLU A 235 22.87 2.65 -15.04
CA GLU A 235 24.29 2.86 -15.34
C GLU A 235 25.10 2.40 -14.12
N ASP A 236 25.94 1.41 -14.33
CA ASP A 236 26.90 0.92 -13.34
C ASP A 236 28.30 1.41 -13.71
N LYS A 237 28.97 2.07 -12.77
CA LYS A 237 30.34 2.60 -12.90
C LYS A 237 31.22 1.92 -11.87
N TYR A 238 32.31 1.33 -12.31
CA TYR A 238 33.22 0.58 -11.45
C TYR A 238 34.66 0.57 -12.02
N PHE A 239 35.61 0.18 -11.18
CA PHE A 239 36.99 -0.02 -11.61
C PHE A 239 37.36 -1.50 -11.56
N GLN A 240 37.98 -2.01 -12.61
CA GLN A 240 38.51 -3.38 -12.66
C GLN A 240 39.92 -3.48 -12.08
N LYS A 241 40.61 -2.34 -11.90
CA LYS A 241 41.97 -2.28 -11.36
C LYS A 241 42.02 -2.49 -9.85
N SER A 242 43.10 -3.10 -9.37
CA SER A 242 43.38 -3.26 -7.92
C SER A 242 43.95 -1.97 -7.30
N VAL A 243 44.60 -1.12 -8.07
CA VAL A 243 45.15 0.17 -7.66
C VAL A 243 44.42 1.25 -8.48
N ILE A 244 43.78 2.19 -7.83
CA ILE A 244 42.96 3.23 -8.43
C ILE A 244 43.58 4.59 -8.13
N ASP A 245 43.86 5.36 -9.17
CA ASP A 245 44.13 6.80 -9.09
C ASP A 245 42.85 7.57 -9.51
N PHE A 246 42.08 8.01 -8.51
CA PHE A 246 40.80 8.67 -8.72
C PHE A 246 40.92 10.00 -9.50
N GLY A 247 42.12 10.57 -9.61
CA GLY A 247 42.32 11.80 -10.36
C GLY A 247 42.49 11.59 -11.87
N ASN A 248 43.05 10.45 -12.26
CA ASN A 248 43.48 10.17 -13.65
C ASN A 248 42.79 8.97 -14.28
N ASP A 249 42.41 7.97 -13.49
CA ASP A 249 41.80 6.73 -13.98
C ASP A 249 40.36 6.92 -14.41
N LYS A 250 40.01 6.48 -15.62
CA LYS A 250 38.61 6.41 -16.10
C LYS A 250 37.99 5.10 -15.64
N PHE A 251 36.78 5.17 -15.14
CA PHE A 251 35.98 4.00 -14.73
C PHE A 251 35.41 3.26 -15.95
N ASP A 252 35.20 1.97 -15.81
CA ASP A 252 34.37 1.18 -16.69
C ASP A 252 32.90 1.55 -16.42
N LYS A 253 32.11 1.56 -17.51
CA LYS A 253 30.69 1.91 -17.42
C LYS A 253 29.85 0.92 -18.22
N SER A 254 28.92 0.26 -17.55
CA SER A 254 27.85 -0.51 -18.20
C SER A 254 26.56 0.28 -18.14
N ARG A 255 25.91 0.43 -19.29
CA ARG A 255 24.62 1.13 -19.42
C ARG A 255 23.58 0.20 -20.00
N TYR A 256 22.48 0.06 -19.27
CA TYR A 256 21.31 -0.72 -19.65
C TYR A 256 20.16 0.21 -19.99
N ASP A 257 19.66 0.14 -21.21
CA ASP A 257 18.41 0.77 -21.63
C ASP A 257 17.35 -0.33 -21.75
N LEU A 258 16.33 -0.31 -20.85
CA LEU A 258 15.38 -1.39 -20.64
C LEU A 258 13.96 -0.93 -20.94
N PHE A 259 13.17 -1.82 -21.53
CA PHE A 259 11.71 -1.77 -21.58
C PHE A 259 11.16 -2.98 -20.84
N GLY A 260 10.11 -2.81 -20.05
CA GLY A 260 9.54 -3.89 -19.27
C GLY A 260 8.01 -3.87 -19.23
N GLY A 261 7.45 -5.07 -19.14
CA GLY A 261 6.03 -5.32 -18.85
C GLY A 261 5.88 -6.08 -17.56
N SER A 262 4.80 -5.86 -16.83
CA SER A 262 4.51 -6.55 -15.57
C SER A 262 3.04 -6.86 -15.41
N ILE A 263 2.74 -8.02 -14.84
CA ILE A 263 1.42 -8.42 -14.38
C ILE A 263 1.57 -8.84 -12.92
N SER A 264 0.73 -8.34 -12.06
CA SER A 264 0.72 -8.76 -10.65
C SER A 264 -0.69 -9.00 -10.14
N PHE A 265 -0.81 -9.99 -9.26
CA PHE A 265 -2.01 -10.31 -8.51
C PHE A 265 -1.69 -10.22 -7.03
N ASN A 266 -2.34 -9.29 -6.34
CA ASN A 266 -2.10 -9.02 -4.93
C ASN A 266 -3.40 -9.15 -4.15
N GLY A 267 -3.35 -9.78 -2.98
CA GLY A 267 -4.50 -9.90 -2.10
C GLY A 267 -4.09 -10.05 -0.65
N SER A 268 -4.93 -9.56 0.26
CA SER A 268 -4.72 -9.70 1.68
C SER A 268 -6.04 -9.75 2.43
N THR A 269 -6.16 -10.73 3.32
CA THR A 269 -7.25 -10.88 4.29
C THR A 269 -6.72 -10.86 5.72
N LEU A 270 -5.50 -10.36 5.93
CA LEU A 270 -4.90 -10.25 7.26
C LEU A 270 -5.74 -9.33 8.14
N ASN A 271 -6.01 -9.75 9.37
CA ASN A 271 -6.77 -8.98 10.34
C ASN A 271 -6.01 -7.78 10.92
N SER A 272 -4.68 -7.74 10.76
CA SER A 272 -3.82 -6.63 11.18
C SER A 272 -2.60 -6.52 10.26
N LYS A 273 -2.07 -5.31 10.08
CA LYS A 273 -0.82 -5.07 9.33
C LYS A 273 0.41 -5.47 10.12
N GLN A 274 0.37 -5.30 11.45
CA GLN A 274 1.43 -5.68 12.37
C GLN A 274 0.90 -6.78 13.27
N TYR A 275 1.69 -7.84 13.45
CA TYR A 275 1.34 -8.99 14.29
C TYR A 275 -0.01 -9.62 13.93
N PRO A 276 -0.21 -10.01 12.65
CA PRO A 276 -1.46 -10.65 12.24
C PRO A 276 -1.63 -11.98 12.97
N THR A 277 -2.87 -12.27 13.39
CA THR A 277 -3.21 -13.51 14.08
C THR A 277 -4.04 -14.45 13.22
N ARG A 278 -4.62 -13.95 12.11
CA ARG A 278 -5.41 -14.76 11.17
C ARG A 278 -5.47 -14.10 9.79
N GLY A 279 -5.78 -14.91 8.79
CA GLY A 279 -5.90 -14.48 7.40
C GLY A 279 -4.67 -14.87 6.59
N TYR A 280 -4.61 -14.37 5.37
CA TYR A 280 -3.49 -14.59 4.46
C TYR A 280 -3.17 -13.33 3.68
N ARG A 281 -1.95 -13.26 3.18
CA ARG A 281 -1.52 -12.33 2.15
C ARG A 281 -0.84 -13.11 1.05
N GLU A 282 -1.12 -12.77 -0.19
CA GLU A 282 -0.61 -13.45 -1.37
C GLU A 282 -0.25 -12.43 -2.44
N ALA A 283 0.89 -12.62 -3.08
CA ALA A 283 1.35 -11.82 -4.21
C ALA A 283 1.99 -12.71 -5.27
N LEU A 284 1.53 -12.59 -6.49
CA LEU A 284 2.14 -13.20 -7.68
C LEU A 284 2.53 -12.08 -8.63
N VAL A 285 3.78 -12.05 -9.07
CA VAL A 285 4.29 -11.04 -9.97
C VAL A 285 5.04 -11.74 -11.11
N ALA A 286 4.67 -11.42 -12.33
CA ALA A 286 5.39 -11.79 -13.54
C ALA A 286 5.89 -10.52 -14.23
N GLN A 287 7.16 -10.47 -14.58
CA GLN A 287 7.79 -9.35 -15.25
C GLN A 287 8.63 -9.83 -16.42
N ILE A 288 8.51 -9.17 -17.54
CA ILE A 288 9.37 -9.38 -18.71
C ILE A 288 10.15 -8.12 -18.98
N PHE A 289 11.42 -8.29 -19.26
CA PHE A 289 12.31 -7.18 -19.61
C PHE A 289 13.02 -7.50 -20.91
N VAL A 290 13.14 -6.48 -21.74
CA VAL A 290 13.96 -6.49 -22.97
C VAL A 290 14.80 -5.22 -22.99
N GLY A 291 16.05 -5.33 -23.41
CA GLY A 291 16.90 -4.16 -23.40
C GLY A 291 18.24 -4.35 -24.06
N LYS A 292 18.99 -3.27 -24.04
CA LYS A 292 20.33 -3.17 -24.62
C LYS A 292 21.31 -2.80 -23.54
N GLU A 293 22.39 -3.58 -23.46
CA GLU A 293 23.57 -3.23 -22.72
C GLU A 293 24.58 -2.55 -23.63
N ARG A 294 25.23 -1.54 -23.11
CA ARG A 294 26.39 -0.88 -23.75
C ARG A 294 27.51 -0.78 -22.73
N PHE A 295 28.61 -1.42 -23.05
CA PHE A 295 29.81 -1.35 -22.24
C PHE A 295 30.76 -0.28 -22.79
N TYR A 296 31.23 0.59 -21.93
CA TYR A 296 32.23 1.62 -22.23
C TYR A 296 33.45 1.36 -21.35
N PRO A 297 34.60 0.90 -21.96
CA PRO A 297 35.78 0.59 -21.18
C PRO A 297 36.41 1.85 -20.60
N GLY A 298 36.86 1.73 -19.37
CA GLY A 298 37.74 2.66 -18.71
C GLY A 298 39.21 2.40 -18.99
N GLU A 299 40.08 3.09 -18.26
CA GLU A 299 41.52 2.90 -18.43
C GLU A 299 42.00 1.59 -17.81
N GLY A 300 42.72 0.77 -18.60
CA GLY A 300 43.19 -0.57 -18.21
C GLY A 300 42.14 -1.66 -18.26
N SER A 301 40.99 -1.40 -18.86
CA SER A 301 40.01 -2.43 -19.20
C SER A 301 40.58 -3.37 -20.26
N THR A 302 40.39 -4.67 -20.04
CA THR A 302 40.77 -5.70 -21.05
C THR A 302 39.66 -5.92 -22.08
N THR A 303 38.46 -5.37 -21.84
CA THR A 303 37.29 -5.54 -22.68
C THR A 303 37.10 -4.34 -23.60
N SER A 304 36.83 -4.58 -24.87
CA SER A 304 36.51 -3.55 -25.85
C SER A 304 35.05 -3.09 -25.69
N ASN A 305 34.70 -1.97 -26.34
CA ASN A 305 33.29 -1.52 -26.43
C ASN A 305 32.42 -2.66 -26.97
N ASN A 306 31.40 -3.00 -26.24
CA ASN A 306 30.43 -4.03 -26.59
C ASN A 306 29.00 -3.53 -26.51
N LYS A 307 28.12 -4.16 -27.27
CA LYS A 307 26.69 -3.90 -27.27
C LYS A 307 25.95 -5.22 -27.37
N ASP A 308 25.27 -5.57 -26.29
CA ASP A 308 24.52 -6.79 -26.19
C ASP A 308 23.02 -6.54 -26.02
N HIS A 309 22.21 -7.52 -26.38
CA HIS A 309 20.78 -7.54 -26.20
C HIS A 309 20.42 -8.59 -25.17
N HIS A 310 19.62 -8.17 -24.19
CA HIS A 310 19.17 -9.04 -23.11
C HIS A 310 17.66 -9.08 -23.07
N SER A 311 17.13 -10.26 -22.78
CA SER A 311 15.73 -10.46 -22.46
C SER A 311 15.62 -11.50 -21.34
N TRP A 312 14.78 -11.23 -20.33
CA TRP A 312 14.55 -12.18 -19.25
C TRP A 312 13.14 -12.08 -18.73
N LEU A 313 12.65 -13.17 -18.16
CA LEU A 313 11.42 -13.29 -17.45
C LEU A 313 11.72 -13.49 -15.98
N GLN A 314 11.07 -12.71 -15.12
CA GLN A 314 11.12 -12.84 -13.67
C GLN A 314 9.74 -13.23 -13.15
N LEU A 315 9.68 -14.31 -12.39
CA LEU A 315 8.48 -14.73 -11.67
C LEU A 315 8.76 -14.66 -10.18
N SER A 316 7.84 -14.09 -9.43
CA SER A 316 7.91 -13.98 -7.99
C SER A 316 6.56 -14.37 -7.39
N TYR A 317 6.59 -15.25 -6.42
CA TYR A 317 5.41 -15.65 -5.66
C TYR A 317 5.73 -15.51 -4.17
N MET A 318 4.80 -14.92 -3.44
CA MET A 318 4.86 -14.77 -1.99
C MET A 318 3.51 -15.15 -1.39
N LYS A 319 3.53 -15.93 -0.34
CA LYS A 319 2.34 -16.23 0.45
C LYS A 319 2.67 -16.29 1.93
N GLU A 320 1.89 -15.60 2.71
CA GLU A 320 1.90 -15.71 4.17
C GLU A 320 0.49 -16.05 4.66
N LYS A 321 0.39 -16.87 5.68
CA LYS A 321 -0.89 -17.27 6.26
C LYS A 321 -0.75 -17.47 7.75
N TYR A 322 -1.74 -17.00 8.48
CA TYR A 322 -1.80 -17.07 9.93
C TYR A 322 -3.06 -17.81 10.38
N HIS A 323 -2.86 -18.72 11.31
CA HIS A 323 -3.92 -19.50 11.95
C HIS A 323 -3.88 -19.24 13.46
N ASN A 324 -4.99 -18.78 13.99
CA ASN A 324 -5.16 -18.69 15.44
C ASN A 324 -5.42 -20.11 15.98
N MET A 325 -4.46 -20.62 16.76
CA MET A 325 -4.54 -21.95 17.38
C MET A 325 -5.25 -21.90 18.75
N SER A 326 -5.04 -20.79 19.49
CA SER A 326 -5.67 -20.53 20.78
C SER A 326 -5.57 -19.05 21.11
N GLU A 327 -6.10 -18.61 22.26
CA GLU A 327 -5.99 -17.21 22.71
C GLU A 327 -4.56 -16.70 22.83
N HIS A 328 -3.57 -17.60 23.00
CA HIS A 328 -2.17 -17.24 23.25
C HIS A 328 -1.22 -17.73 22.14
N TRP A 329 -1.69 -18.56 21.20
CA TRP A 329 -0.83 -19.17 20.17
C TRP A 329 -1.35 -18.90 18.77
N VAL A 330 -0.47 -18.40 17.94
CA VAL A 330 -0.71 -18.18 16.50
C VAL A 330 0.37 -18.91 15.71
N LEU A 331 -0.05 -19.72 14.76
CA LEU A 331 0.85 -20.35 13.79
C LEU A 331 0.87 -19.52 12.51
N GLY A 332 2.04 -19.02 12.14
CA GLY A 332 2.28 -18.33 10.88
C GLY A 332 3.25 -19.10 10.00
N TRP A 333 3.02 -19.10 8.69
CA TRP A 333 3.96 -19.63 7.72
C TRP A 333 4.10 -18.68 6.53
N TYR A 334 5.29 -18.70 5.92
CA TYR A 334 5.69 -17.84 4.82
C TYR A 334 6.36 -18.69 3.72
N LEU A 335 6.01 -18.39 2.46
CA LEU A 335 6.59 -18.98 1.25
C LEU A 335 7.03 -17.85 0.32
#